data_358ee9ed1a555e235b1a374875abc9c0
#
_entry.id   358ee9ed1a555e235b1a374875abc9c0
#
_cell.length_a   1.000
_cell.length_b   1.000
_cell.length_c   1.000
_cell.angle_alpha   90.00
_cell.angle_beta   90.00
_cell.angle_gamma   90.00
#
_symmetry.space_group_name_H-M   'P 1'
#
loop_
_entity.id
_entity.type
_entity.pdbx_description
1 polymer ?
#
loop_
_entity_poly.entity_id
_entity_poly.type
_entity_poly.pdbx_seq_one_letter_code
_entity_poly.pdbx_strand_id
1 'polypeptide(L)'
;MDVKGAKAVGECSLLGIELPGMTPAVNPNVVGLGIGRKVTRGIVAESIALRVFVKKKNHPLLLRPEEVIPAEIEGVPTDVHETGEVRIRWPFPPVFQRRLRPARPGVSVGHYAVSAGTFGLVVRGREGRNLILSNNHVLANENRGAVGDPILQPGDWDGGKRGRDEIGALQDFVPLAADATNTVDAAVAEPYDARDLSPDVIGIGRVHGVAEAALGMAVTKAGRTTRITQGQVTDVDVTLKVGYTDGFRVFTDQFLIQGRGGFSGAGDSGSAILDGEHRVVGLLFGGSPFVTVANRFANVASALQVSPV
;
A
#
# COMPACT_ATOMS: atom_id res chain seq x y z
N MET A 1 17.44 -27.51 -28.91
CA MET A 1 16.13 -27.15 -29.50
C MET A 1 16.20 -25.70 -29.96
N ASP A 2 15.75 -25.41 -31.15
CA ASP A 2 15.81 -24.03 -31.65
C ASP A 2 14.59 -23.22 -31.21
N VAL A 3 14.65 -21.89 -31.36
CA VAL A 3 13.60 -20.96 -30.98
C VAL A 3 12.28 -21.22 -31.71
N LYS A 4 12.34 -21.81 -32.92
CA LYS A 4 11.16 -22.14 -33.74
C LYS A 4 10.33 -23.28 -33.13
N GLY A 5 10.99 -24.34 -32.62
CA GLY A 5 10.29 -25.43 -31.95
C GLY A 5 9.60 -25.00 -30.64
N ALA A 6 10.28 -24.18 -29.84
CA ALA A 6 9.68 -23.63 -28.61
C ALA A 6 8.50 -22.66 -28.91
N LYS A 7 8.57 -21.91 -30.02
CA LYS A 7 7.49 -21.02 -30.46
C LYS A 7 6.25 -21.81 -30.89
N ALA A 8 6.42 -22.93 -31.60
CA ALA A 8 5.30 -23.77 -32.04
C ALA A 8 4.52 -24.35 -30.84
N VAL A 9 5.21 -24.79 -29.78
CA VAL A 9 4.55 -25.28 -28.57
C VAL A 9 3.78 -24.16 -27.88
N GLY A 10 4.34 -22.95 -27.83
CA GLY A 10 3.65 -21.77 -27.22
C GLY A 10 2.42 -21.33 -28.03
N GLU A 11 2.50 -21.33 -29.36
CA GLU A 11 1.38 -20.97 -30.25
C GLU A 11 0.26 -22.02 -30.24
N CYS A 12 0.57 -23.30 -30.13
CA CYS A 12 -0.42 -24.36 -29.95
C CYS A 12 -1.23 -24.18 -28.66
N SER A 13 -0.59 -23.77 -27.58
CA SER A 13 -1.24 -23.47 -26.32
C SER A 13 -2.21 -22.26 -26.37
N LEU A 14 -1.89 -21.25 -27.19
CA LEU A 14 -2.74 -20.07 -27.39
C LEU A 14 -3.93 -20.34 -28.35
N LEU A 15 -3.80 -21.34 -29.21
CA LEU A 15 -4.83 -21.73 -30.21
C LEU A 15 -5.80 -22.81 -29.69
N GLY A 16 -5.81 -23.12 -28.39
CA GLY A 16 -6.78 -24.02 -27.76
C GLY A 16 -6.37 -25.50 -27.74
N ILE A 17 -5.10 -25.83 -27.96
CA ILE A 17 -4.56 -27.15 -27.63
C ILE A 17 -4.35 -27.16 -26.11
N GLU A 18 -5.13 -27.99 -25.41
CA GLU A 18 -5.06 -28.13 -23.96
C GLU A 18 -3.72 -28.75 -23.53
N LEU A 19 -2.81 -27.89 -23.08
CA LEU A 19 -1.63 -28.37 -22.35
C LEU A 19 -2.03 -28.59 -20.91
N PRO A 20 -1.83 -29.81 -20.36
CA PRO A 20 -2.21 -30.12 -18.98
C PRO A 20 -1.65 -29.09 -17.99
N GLY A 21 -2.53 -28.52 -17.16
CA GLY A 21 -2.14 -27.55 -16.11
C GLY A 21 -1.86 -26.13 -16.59
N MET A 22 -2.06 -25.78 -17.87
CA MET A 22 -1.63 -24.47 -18.42
C MET A 22 -2.76 -23.54 -18.87
N THR A 23 -4.01 -24.00 -18.97
CA THR A 23 -5.10 -23.10 -19.35
C THR A 23 -5.62 -22.32 -18.13
N PRO A 24 -6.00 -21.05 -18.29
CA PRO A 24 -6.61 -20.27 -17.21
C PRO A 24 -7.87 -20.90 -16.60
N ALA A 25 -8.57 -21.72 -17.36
CA ALA A 25 -9.75 -22.46 -16.89
C ALA A 25 -9.39 -23.59 -15.92
N VAL A 26 -8.21 -24.22 -16.07
CA VAL A 26 -7.72 -25.29 -15.22
C VAL A 26 -6.85 -24.76 -14.08
N ASN A 27 -5.99 -23.77 -14.38
CA ASN A 27 -5.12 -23.15 -13.41
C ASN A 27 -5.27 -21.62 -13.42
N PRO A 28 -6.14 -21.05 -12.57
CA PRO A 28 -6.40 -19.61 -12.53
C PRO A 28 -5.19 -18.78 -12.06
N ASN A 29 -4.12 -19.46 -11.61
CA ASN A 29 -2.85 -18.84 -11.27
C ASN A 29 -1.97 -18.55 -12.52
N VAL A 30 -2.19 -19.23 -13.64
CA VAL A 30 -1.48 -18.99 -14.90
C VAL A 30 -2.02 -17.74 -15.56
N VAL A 31 -1.12 -16.80 -15.91
CA VAL A 31 -1.46 -15.53 -16.58
C VAL A 31 -0.93 -15.43 -17.99
N GLY A 32 -0.04 -16.35 -18.39
CA GLY A 32 0.49 -16.35 -19.75
C GLY A 32 1.61 -17.35 -19.99
N LEU A 33 2.03 -17.44 -21.24
CA LEU A 33 3.12 -18.29 -21.69
C LEU A 33 4.10 -17.46 -22.53
N GLY A 34 5.35 -17.89 -22.59
CA GLY A 34 6.36 -17.24 -23.43
C GLY A 34 7.60 -18.12 -23.59
N ILE A 35 8.51 -17.69 -24.45
CA ILE A 35 9.78 -18.35 -24.68
C ILE A 35 10.88 -17.49 -24.08
N GLY A 36 11.77 -18.09 -23.29
CA GLY A 36 12.87 -17.37 -22.69
C GLY A 36 13.96 -18.30 -22.19
N ARG A 37 15.06 -17.70 -21.69
CA ARG A 37 16.11 -18.50 -21.06
C ARG A 37 15.60 -19.03 -19.72
N LYS A 38 15.90 -20.29 -19.44
CA LYS A 38 15.54 -20.93 -18.16
C LYS A 38 16.27 -20.23 -17.01
N VAL A 39 15.54 -19.99 -15.92
CA VAL A 39 16.12 -19.41 -14.69
C VAL A 39 16.02 -20.45 -13.57
N THR A 40 17.15 -20.86 -13.02
CA THR A 40 17.21 -21.82 -11.92
C THR A 40 17.91 -21.17 -10.73
N ARG A 41 17.22 -21.04 -9.60
CA ARG A 41 17.73 -20.40 -8.37
C ARG A 41 18.34 -19.00 -8.62
N GLY A 42 17.72 -18.21 -9.49
CA GLY A 42 18.17 -16.85 -9.85
C GLY A 42 19.29 -16.81 -10.91
N ILE A 43 19.81 -17.96 -11.36
CA ILE A 43 20.84 -18.04 -12.40
C ILE A 43 20.17 -18.27 -13.74
N VAL A 44 20.46 -17.40 -14.72
CA VAL A 44 20.00 -17.53 -16.11
C VAL A 44 20.84 -18.57 -16.84
N ALA A 45 20.22 -19.65 -17.27
CA ALA A 45 20.85 -20.70 -18.08
C ALA A 45 20.89 -20.29 -19.56
N GLU A 46 21.77 -20.90 -20.34
CA GLU A 46 21.77 -20.70 -21.81
C GLU A 46 20.61 -21.43 -22.51
N SER A 47 20.03 -22.44 -21.87
CA SER A 47 18.94 -23.22 -22.44
C SER A 47 17.65 -22.40 -22.56
N ILE A 48 16.97 -22.59 -23.70
CA ILE A 48 15.65 -22.04 -23.96
C ILE A 48 14.60 -22.91 -23.25
N ALA A 49 13.58 -22.30 -22.66
CA ALA A 49 12.47 -22.95 -21.99
C ALA A 49 11.13 -22.33 -22.37
N LEU A 50 10.06 -23.09 -22.29
CA LEU A 50 8.70 -22.58 -22.26
C LEU A 50 8.47 -21.98 -20.89
N ARG A 51 8.38 -20.65 -20.83
CA ARG A 51 8.13 -19.93 -19.58
C ARG A 51 6.64 -19.84 -19.30
N VAL A 52 6.23 -20.32 -18.15
CA VAL A 52 4.85 -20.25 -17.67
C VAL A 52 4.77 -19.13 -16.65
N PHE A 53 4.08 -18.06 -17.01
CA PHE A 53 3.90 -16.90 -16.12
C PHE A 53 2.73 -17.15 -15.16
N VAL A 54 2.98 -16.99 -13.88
CA VAL A 54 1.99 -17.22 -12.83
C VAL A 54 1.83 -15.98 -11.93
N LYS A 55 0.63 -15.80 -11.36
CA LYS A 55 0.37 -14.74 -10.39
C LYS A 55 1.26 -14.90 -9.16
N LYS A 56 1.39 -16.15 -8.65
CA LYS A 56 2.19 -16.49 -7.49
C LYS A 56 2.84 -17.87 -7.66
N LYS A 57 4.12 -17.98 -7.35
CA LYS A 57 4.85 -19.24 -7.37
C LYS A 57 4.60 -20.00 -6.06
N ASN A 58 3.71 -20.97 -6.11
CA ASN A 58 3.39 -21.82 -4.96
C ASN A 58 4.33 -23.01 -4.90
N HIS A 59 4.56 -23.55 -3.68
CA HIS A 59 5.31 -24.77 -3.52
C HIS A 59 4.53 -25.95 -4.14
N PRO A 60 5.16 -26.86 -4.88
CA PRO A 60 4.46 -27.97 -5.58
C PRO A 60 3.56 -28.81 -4.68
N LEU A 61 3.92 -29.02 -3.40
CA LEU A 61 3.11 -29.77 -2.43
C LEU A 61 1.79 -29.07 -2.03
N LEU A 62 1.62 -27.79 -2.38
CA LEU A 62 0.40 -27.00 -2.11
C LEU A 62 -0.51 -26.91 -3.34
N LEU A 63 -0.11 -27.53 -4.47
CA LEU A 63 -0.85 -27.54 -5.70
C LEU A 63 -1.64 -28.83 -5.85
N ARG A 64 -2.81 -28.76 -6.46
CA ARG A 64 -3.52 -29.95 -6.91
C ARG A 64 -2.77 -30.58 -8.08
N PRO A 65 -2.86 -31.92 -8.30
CA PRO A 65 -2.13 -32.58 -9.39
C PRO A 65 -2.29 -31.92 -10.75
N GLU A 66 -3.50 -31.46 -11.05
CA GLU A 66 -3.84 -30.76 -12.31
C GLU A 66 -3.30 -29.32 -12.43
N GLU A 67 -2.83 -28.74 -11.33
CA GLU A 67 -2.21 -27.41 -11.31
C GLU A 67 -0.69 -27.46 -11.43
N VAL A 68 -0.11 -28.65 -11.27
CA VAL A 68 1.34 -28.84 -11.38
C VAL A 68 1.78 -28.74 -12.83
N ILE A 69 2.63 -27.76 -13.12
CA ILE A 69 3.23 -27.58 -14.44
C ILE A 69 4.35 -28.61 -14.61
N PRO A 70 4.29 -29.48 -15.62
CA PRO A 70 5.35 -30.46 -15.89
C PRO A 70 6.70 -29.80 -16.10
N ALA A 71 7.79 -30.48 -15.72
CA ALA A 71 9.15 -29.97 -15.90
C ALA A 71 9.56 -29.85 -17.37
N GLU A 72 8.85 -30.58 -18.25
CA GLU A 72 9.07 -30.63 -19.70
C GLU A 72 7.75 -30.90 -20.42
N ILE A 73 7.54 -30.30 -21.60
CA ILE A 73 6.41 -30.52 -22.48
C ILE A 73 6.93 -30.71 -23.88
N GLU A 74 6.60 -31.83 -24.49
CA GLU A 74 7.03 -32.23 -25.85
C GLU A 74 8.55 -32.05 -26.05
N GLY A 75 9.36 -32.40 -25.05
CA GLY A 75 10.82 -32.28 -25.14
C GLY A 75 11.35 -30.84 -24.87
N VAL A 76 10.47 -29.87 -24.56
CA VAL A 76 10.85 -28.50 -24.25
C VAL A 76 10.81 -28.32 -22.71
N PRO A 77 11.92 -27.95 -22.07
CA PRO A 77 11.93 -27.67 -20.64
C PRO A 77 11.01 -26.51 -20.31
N THR A 78 10.31 -26.60 -19.18
CA THR A 78 9.47 -25.53 -18.65
C THR A 78 10.22 -24.71 -17.58
N ASP A 79 9.80 -23.46 -17.43
CA ASP A 79 10.26 -22.53 -16.36
C ASP A 79 9.08 -21.74 -15.83
N VAL A 80 8.69 -22.00 -14.58
CA VAL A 80 7.61 -21.25 -13.92
C VAL A 80 8.15 -19.94 -13.37
N HIS A 81 7.58 -18.82 -13.86
CA HIS A 81 8.01 -17.48 -13.53
C HIS A 81 6.88 -16.67 -12.87
N GLU A 82 7.11 -16.17 -11.68
CA GLU A 82 6.15 -15.31 -11.00
C GLU A 82 6.19 -13.90 -11.58
N THR A 83 5.06 -13.43 -12.11
CA THR A 83 4.90 -12.08 -12.69
C THR A 83 3.93 -11.22 -11.90
N GLY A 84 3.19 -11.81 -10.96
CA GLY A 84 2.01 -11.17 -10.41
C GLY A 84 0.85 -11.10 -11.43
N GLU A 85 -0.19 -10.41 -11.06
CA GLU A 85 -1.34 -10.21 -11.95
C GLU A 85 -1.04 -9.12 -13.00
N VAL A 86 -1.13 -9.49 -14.28
CA VAL A 86 -0.95 -8.54 -15.39
C VAL A 86 -2.25 -7.79 -15.63
N ARG A 87 -2.23 -6.47 -15.52
CA ARG A 87 -3.39 -5.59 -15.73
C ARG A 87 -3.06 -4.48 -16.72
N ILE A 88 -4.08 -3.99 -17.42
CA ILE A 88 -3.97 -2.79 -18.27
C ILE A 88 -3.56 -1.62 -17.37
N ARG A 89 -2.48 -0.93 -17.73
CA ARG A 89 -2.12 0.36 -17.14
C ARG A 89 -2.97 1.43 -17.81
N TRP A 90 -3.90 2.02 -17.04
CA TRP A 90 -4.69 3.14 -17.54
C TRP A 90 -3.78 4.34 -17.79
N PRO A 91 -4.00 5.11 -18.85
CA PRO A 91 -3.19 6.28 -19.18
C PRO A 91 -3.31 7.41 -18.14
N PHE A 92 -4.34 7.36 -17.29
CA PHE A 92 -4.54 8.33 -16.20
C PHE A 92 -4.28 7.66 -14.85
N PRO A 93 -3.58 8.36 -13.91
CA PRO A 93 -3.42 7.85 -12.56
C PRO A 93 -4.79 7.63 -11.90
N PRO A 94 -4.92 6.62 -11.03
CA PRO A 94 -6.15 6.40 -10.24
C PRO A 94 -6.55 7.67 -9.49
N VAL A 95 -7.85 7.82 -9.18
CA VAL A 95 -8.35 8.98 -8.42
C VAL A 95 -7.58 9.20 -7.11
N PHE A 96 -7.07 8.16 -6.51
CA PHE A 96 -6.24 8.21 -5.30
C PHE A 96 -4.87 8.90 -5.49
N GLN A 97 -4.36 8.97 -6.72
CA GLN A 97 -3.02 9.46 -7.05
C GLN A 97 -3.02 10.75 -7.87
N ARG A 98 -4.18 11.32 -8.17
CA ARG A 98 -4.27 12.57 -8.95
C ARG A 98 -4.69 13.75 -8.10
N ARG A 99 -4.49 14.94 -8.65
CA ARG A 99 -5.02 16.16 -8.05
C ARG A 99 -6.54 16.06 -7.90
N LEU A 100 -7.03 16.28 -6.69
CA LEU A 100 -8.45 16.27 -6.33
C LEU A 100 -8.76 17.50 -5.47
N ARG A 101 -9.77 18.26 -5.86
CA ARG A 101 -10.32 19.38 -5.08
C ARG A 101 -11.86 19.29 -5.07
N PRO A 102 -12.51 19.29 -3.90
CA PRO A 102 -11.91 19.14 -2.58
C PRO A 102 -11.19 17.79 -2.42
N ALA A 103 -10.03 17.82 -1.78
CA ALA A 103 -9.27 16.62 -1.48
C ALA A 103 -9.97 15.82 -0.37
N ARG A 104 -9.91 14.50 -0.48
CA ARG A 104 -10.59 13.58 0.42
C ARG A 104 -9.58 12.66 1.12
N PRO A 105 -9.76 12.28 2.37
CA PRO A 105 -8.97 11.23 3.01
C PRO A 105 -8.88 9.98 2.12
N GLY A 106 -7.69 9.39 2.05
CA GLY A 106 -7.37 8.27 1.16
C GLY A 106 -6.58 8.65 -0.09
N VAL A 107 -6.54 9.94 -0.50
CA VAL A 107 -5.76 10.36 -1.67
C VAL A 107 -4.29 10.66 -1.33
N SER A 108 -3.47 10.70 -2.36
CA SER A 108 -2.05 11.05 -2.29
C SER A 108 -1.82 12.43 -1.70
N VAL A 109 -0.87 12.54 -0.78
CA VAL A 109 -0.39 13.78 -0.19
C VAL A 109 1.08 13.60 0.20
N GLY A 110 1.82 14.68 0.36
CA GLY A 110 3.19 14.61 0.90
C GLY A 110 3.83 15.98 1.07
N HIS A 111 4.78 16.05 1.97
CA HIS A 111 5.72 17.15 2.04
C HIS A 111 6.45 17.28 0.69
N TYR A 112 6.77 18.49 0.28
CA TYR A 112 7.38 18.76 -1.05
C TYR A 112 8.71 18.01 -1.28
N ALA A 113 9.40 17.59 -0.21
CA ALA A 113 10.67 16.84 -0.27
C ALA A 113 10.48 15.33 0.03
N VAL A 114 9.24 14.84 0.08
CA VAL A 114 8.89 13.43 0.30
C VAL A 114 8.21 12.89 -0.95
N SER A 115 8.39 11.60 -1.25
CA SER A 115 7.80 10.98 -2.43
C SER A 115 6.27 11.08 -2.45
N ALA A 116 5.57 10.34 -1.63
CA ALA A 116 4.14 10.43 -1.40
C ALA A 116 3.70 9.49 -0.27
N GLY A 117 2.65 9.89 0.44
CA GLY A 117 1.88 9.09 1.36
C GLY A 117 0.38 9.32 1.15
N THR A 118 -0.41 9.10 2.19
CA THR A 118 -1.87 9.19 2.14
C THR A 118 -2.38 10.29 3.07
N PHE A 119 -3.30 11.11 2.59
CA PHE A 119 -4.14 11.98 3.39
C PHE A 119 -5.05 11.11 4.28
N GLY A 120 -4.82 11.12 5.59
CA GLY A 120 -5.50 10.22 6.53
C GLY A 120 -6.91 10.65 6.85
N LEU A 121 -7.06 11.80 7.48
CA LEU A 121 -8.35 12.39 7.90
C LEU A 121 -8.31 13.91 7.82
N VAL A 122 -9.49 14.52 7.69
CA VAL A 122 -9.71 15.87 8.15
C VAL A 122 -9.94 15.80 9.66
N VAL A 123 -9.13 16.52 10.40
CA VAL A 123 -9.24 16.61 11.87
C VAL A 123 -9.42 18.06 12.30
N ARG A 124 -10.07 18.26 13.43
CA ARG A 124 -10.22 19.57 14.05
C ARG A 124 -9.12 19.80 15.08
N GLY A 125 -8.31 20.82 14.87
CA GLY A 125 -7.26 21.25 15.79
C GLY A 125 -7.79 22.09 16.96
N ARG A 126 -6.89 22.45 17.88
CA ARG A 126 -7.19 23.24 19.12
C ARG A 126 -7.96 24.53 18.86
N GLU A 127 -7.67 25.22 17.76
CA GLU A 127 -8.31 26.49 17.38
C GLU A 127 -9.61 26.31 16.61
N GLY A 128 -10.12 25.07 16.52
CA GLY A 128 -11.34 24.76 15.78
C GLY A 128 -11.18 24.73 14.26
N ARG A 129 -9.93 24.88 13.75
CA ARG A 129 -9.63 24.80 12.31
C ARG A 129 -9.56 23.36 11.84
N ASN A 130 -9.96 23.11 10.61
CA ASN A 130 -9.83 21.83 9.97
C ASN A 130 -8.40 21.66 9.42
N LEU A 131 -7.77 20.54 9.74
CA LEU A 131 -6.40 20.21 9.38
C LEU A 131 -6.34 18.91 8.60
N ILE A 132 -5.30 18.75 7.80
CA ILE A 132 -4.92 17.51 7.12
C ILE A 132 -4.08 16.68 8.08
N LEU A 133 -4.54 15.48 8.44
CA LEU A 133 -3.77 14.52 9.23
C LEU A 133 -3.08 13.51 8.33
N SER A 134 -1.80 13.23 8.61
CA SER A 134 -1.04 12.10 8.06
C SER A 134 0.11 11.74 9.00
N ASN A 135 1.11 10.98 8.54
CA ASN A 135 2.29 10.68 9.35
C ASN A 135 3.32 11.81 9.35
N ASN A 136 4.20 11.82 10.37
CA ASN A 136 5.40 12.66 10.39
C ASN A 136 6.28 12.37 9.17
N HIS A 137 6.60 11.10 8.88
CA HIS A 137 7.44 10.77 7.74
C HIS A 137 6.83 11.17 6.38
N VAL A 138 5.51 11.43 6.31
CA VAL A 138 4.79 11.90 5.12
C VAL A 138 4.76 13.43 5.04
N LEU A 139 4.38 14.13 6.11
CA LEU A 139 4.16 15.58 6.10
C LEU A 139 5.34 16.37 6.68
N ALA A 140 6.17 15.77 7.54
CA ALA A 140 7.31 16.42 8.19
C ALA A 140 8.67 15.79 7.82
N ASN A 141 8.72 14.96 6.78
CA ASN A 141 9.96 14.40 6.23
C ASN A 141 10.89 13.78 7.29
N GLU A 142 10.35 12.91 8.18
CA GLU A 142 11.09 12.29 9.28
C GLU A 142 11.79 13.31 10.18
N ASN A 143 11.07 14.32 10.70
CA ASN A 143 11.55 15.47 11.49
C ASN A 143 12.37 16.52 10.73
N ARG A 144 12.65 16.33 9.43
CA ARG A 144 13.47 17.28 8.65
C ARG A 144 12.67 18.44 8.07
N GLY A 145 11.32 18.35 8.07
CA GLY A 145 10.44 19.43 7.68
C GLY A 145 10.35 20.52 8.73
N ALA A 146 10.16 21.76 8.28
CA ALA A 146 9.91 22.93 9.12
C ALA A 146 8.42 23.29 9.08
N VAL A 147 7.89 23.79 10.20
CA VAL A 147 6.54 24.38 10.23
C VAL A 147 6.45 25.50 9.17
N GLY A 148 5.41 25.45 8.34
CA GLY A 148 5.24 26.33 7.19
C GLY A 148 5.68 25.69 5.86
N ASP A 149 6.35 24.56 5.86
CA ASP A 149 6.75 23.86 4.62
C ASP A 149 5.53 23.44 3.79
N PRO A 150 5.58 23.59 2.45
CA PRO A 150 4.46 23.25 1.57
C PRO A 150 4.13 21.77 1.56
N ILE A 151 2.84 21.47 1.62
CA ILE A 151 2.28 20.13 1.45
C ILE A 151 1.60 20.05 0.09
N LEU A 152 1.96 19.02 -0.67
CA LEU A 152 1.47 18.79 -2.03
C LEU A 152 0.31 17.78 -2.05
N GLN A 153 -0.69 18.01 -2.90
CA GLN A 153 -1.74 17.05 -3.23
C GLN A 153 -2.02 17.09 -4.76
N PRO A 154 -1.63 16.04 -5.49
CA PRO A 154 -0.98 14.82 -5.01
C PRO A 154 0.46 15.06 -4.56
N GLY A 155 1.07 14.09 -3.87
CA GLY A 155 2.49 14.11 -3.53
C GLY A 155 3.39 14.11 -4.78
N ASP A 156 4.68 14.41 -4.63
CA ASP A 156 5.63 14.58 -5.76
C ASP A 156 5.71 13.33 -6.65
N TRP A 157 5.73 12.12 -6.07
CA TRP A 157 5.75 10.87 -6.83
C TRP A 157 4.56 10.70 -7.79
N ASP A 158 3.43 11.30 -7.48
CA ASP A 158 2.21 11.28 -8.28
C ASP A 158 2.07 12.54 -9.18
N GLY A 159 3.16 13.27 -9.34
CA GLY A 159 3.27 14.41 -10.25
C GLY A 159 2.87 15.75 -9.63
N GLY A 160 2.70 15.82 -8.30
CA GLY A 160 2.49 17.08 -7.57
C GLY A 160 3.68 18.02 -7.73
N LYS A 161 3.41 19.32 -7.88
CA LYS A 161 4.45 20.33 -8.10
C LYS A 161 4.24 21.53 -7.19
N ARG A 162 5.34 22.03 -6.61
CA ARG A 162 5.35 23.31 -5.87
C ARG A 162 4.81 24.45 -6.73
N GLY A 163 4.09 25.37 -6.09
CA GLY A 163 3.46 26.49 -6.74
C GLY A 163 2.19 26.16 -7.52
N ARG A 164 1.89 24.88 -7.80
CA ARG A 164 0.69 24.45 -8.54
C ARG A 164 -0.25 23.57 -7.74
N ASP A 165 0.32 22.61 -7.01
CA ASP A 165 -0.44 21.54 -6.37
C ASP A 165 -0.35 21.59 -4.82
N GLU A 166 0.14 22.70 -4.28
CA GLU A 166 0.16 22.94 -2.84
C GLU A 166 -1.27 23.00 -2.30
N ILE A 167 -1.53 22.27 -1.22
CA ILE A 167 -2.84 22.21 -0.58
C ILE A 167 -2.83 22.91 0.79
N GLY A 168 -1.66 23.05 1.39
CA GLY A 168 -1.50 23.64 2.71
C GLY A 168 -0.05 23.67 3.12
N ALA A 169 0.19 23.95 4.40
CA ALA A 169 1.52 24.00 4.99
C ALA A 169 1.60 23.12 6.24
N LEU A 170 2.76 22.52 6.49
CA LEU A 170 3.04 21.79 7.73
C LEU A 170 2.77 22.69 8.93
N GLN A 171 1.92 22.23 9.85
CA GLN A 171 1.54 23.01 11.03
C GLN A 171 2.19 22.47 12.30
N ASP A 172 2.14 21.16 12.50
CA ASP A 172 2.68 20.50 13.69
C ASP A 172 2.97 19.03 13.41
N PHE A 173 3.87 18.43 14.18
CA PHE A 173 4.16 17.01 14.12
C PHE A 173 4.71 16.49 15.45
N VAL A 174 4.54 15.20 15.71
CA VAL A 174 5.19 14.53 16.84
C VAL A 174 6.61 14.13 16.40
N PRO A 175 7.66 14.65 17.08
CA PRO A 175 9.02 14.27 16.75
C PRO A 175 9.29 12.78 16.94
N LEU A 176 9.95 12.15 15.96
CA LEU A 176 10.39 10.76 16.02
C LEU A 176 11.73 10.69 16.76
N ALA A 177 11.72 10.16 17.98
CA ALA A 177 12.92 9.99 18.78
C ALA A 177 13.75 8.76 18.35
N ALA A 178 15.07 8.92 18.22
CA ALA A 178 15.98 7.83 17.89
C ALA A 178 16.41 7.01 19.11
N ASP A 179 16.51 7.66 20.24
CA ASP A 179 17.06 7.16 21.51
C ASP A 179 16.00 6.92 22.59
N ALA A 180 14.73 7.07 22.24
CA ALA A 180 13.59 6.82 23.13
C ALA A 180 12.48 6.05 22.38
N THR A 181 11.49 5.57 23.14
CA THR A 181 10.30 4.94 22.57
C THR A 181 9.33 5.97 22.04
N ASN A 182 8.73 5.67 20.88
CA ASN A 182 7.69 6.46 20.25
C ASN A 182 6.34 5.77 20.45
N THR A 183 5.26 6.52 20.46
CA THR A 183 3.89 5.98 20.48
C THR A 183 3.15 6.31 19.19
N VAL A 184 3.58 7.35 18.47
CA VAL A 184 2.93 7.77 17.22
C VAL A 184 3.94 8.28 16.19
N ASP A 185 3.63 8.06 14.94
CA ASP A 185 4.22 8.73 13.77
C ASP A 185 3.09 9.53 13.13
N ALA A 186 2.98 10.82 13.48
CA ALA A 186 1.86 11.64 13.08
C ALA A 186 2.25 13.12 12.91
N ALA A 187 1.56 13.78 11.97
CA ALA A 187 1.71 15.21 11.68
C ALA A 187 0.40 15.78 11.13
N VAL A 188 0.24 17.09 11.26
CA VAL A 188 -0.87 17.84 10.70
C VAL A 188 -0.40 19.01 9.85
N ALA A 189 -1.18 19.30 8.80
CA ALA A 189 -0.97 20.46 7.96
C ALA A 189 -2.23 21.34 7.93
N GLU A 190 -2.04 22.64 7.91
CA GLU A 190 -3.10 23.61 7.72
C GLU A 190 -3.37 23.80 6.23
N PRO A 191 -4.62 23.64 5.75
CA PRO A 191 -4.94 23.89 4.36
C PRO A 191 -4.90 25.39 4.07
N TYR A 192 -4.46 25.80 2.88
CA TYR A 192 -4.53 27.19 2.44
C TYR A 192 -5.98 27.67 2.25
N ASP A 193 -6.87 26.75 1.89
CA ASP A 193 -8.32 27.00 1.83
C ASP A 193 -9.06 25.79 2.40
N ALA A 194 -9.85 26.01 3.45
CA ALA A 194 -10.65 24.94 4.08
C ALA A 194 -11.66 24.29 3.11
N ARG A 195 -12.08 25.00 2.05
CA ARG A 195 -12.97 24.50 0.99
C ARG A 195 -12.29 23.46 0.10
N ASP A 196 -10.97 23.40 0.11
CA ASP A 196 -10.20 22.39 -0.62
C ASP A 196 -10.20 21.03 0.06
N LEU A 197 -10.84 20.87 1.23
CA LEU A 197 -10.97 19.62 1.97
C LEU A 197 -12.43 19.14 2.01
N SER A 198 -12.60 17.83 1.87
CA SER A 198 -13.83 17.11 2.20
C SER A 198 -13.52 16.06 3.27
N PRO A 199 -14.29 15.97 4.36
CA PRO A 199 -13.99 15.04 5.44
C PRO A 199 -14.37 13.58 5.14
N ASP A 200 -15.07 13.32 4.02
CA ASP A 200 -15.50 11.98 3.66
C ASP A 200 -14.33 11.15 3.10
N VAL A 201 -14.01 10.04 3.74
CA VAL A 201 -13.01 9.09 3.24
C VAL A 201 -13.44 8.54 1.89
N ILE A 202 -12.55 8.62 0.90
CA ILE A 202 -12.87 8.25 -0.48
C ILE A 202 -13.33 6.79 -0.58
N GLY A 203 -14.55 6.57 -1.09
CA GLY A 203 -15.16 5.26 -1.28
C GLY A 203 -15.60 4.55 0.01
N ILE A 204 -15.47 5.19 1.18
CA ILE A 204 -15.96 4.65 2.46
C ILE A 204 -17.06 5.57 3.04
N GLY A 205 -16.82 6.88 3.11
CA GLY A 205 -17.77 7.85 3.64
C GLY A 205 -17.29 8.56 4.89
N ARG A 206 -18.24 9.10 5.66
CA ARG A 206 -17.99 9.92 6.87
C ARG A 206 -17.45 9.08 8.02
N VAL A 207 -16.55 9.67 8.80
CA VAL A 207 -16.11 9.11 10.08
C VAL A 207 -17.11 9.49 11.18
N HIS A 208 -17.46 8.52 12.03
CA HIS A 208 -18.50 8.67 13.07
C HIS A 208 -17.93 8.64 14.51
N GLY A 209 -16.68 9.06 14.71
CA GLY A 209 -16.03 9.11 16.01
C GLY A 209 -14.79 8.22 16.10
N VAL A 210 -14.41 7.86 17.31
CA VAL A 210 -13.20 7.10 17.63
C VAL A 210 -13.57 5.78 18.31
N ALA A 211 -12.82 4.72 18.05
CA ALA A 211 -12.92 3.45 18.75
C ALA A 211 -11.51 2.91 19.06
N GLU A 212 -11.40 2.04 20.06
CA GLU A 212 -10.17 1.34 20.38
C GLU A 212 -10.00 0.10 19.51
N ALA A 213 -8.77 -0.14 19.05
CA ALA A 213 -8.43 -1.35 18.32
C ALA A 213 -8.51 -2.57 19.25
N ALA A 214 -9.25 -3.61 18.83
CA ALA A 214 -9.42 -4.85 19.56
C ALA A 214 -9.07 -6.07 18.71
N LEU A 215 -8.58 -7.14 19.35
CA LEU A 215 -8.25 -8.41 18.68
C LEU A 215 -9.47 -8.93 17.90
N GLY A 216 -9.25 -9.32 16.65
CA GLY A 216 -10.30 -9.85 15.79
C GLY A 216 -11.21 -8.78 15.15
N MET A 217 -11.01 -7.49 15.45
CA MET A 217 -11.81 -6.41 14.87
C MET A 217 -11.60 -6.35 13.35
N ALA A 218 -12.70 -6.38 12.60
CA ALA A 218 -12.68 -6.13 11.17
C ALA A 218 -12.45 -4.63 10.91
N VAL A 219 -11.53 -4.32 10.00
CA VAL A 219 -11.15 -2.94 9.69
C VAL A 219 -11.05 -2.71 8.19
N THR A 220 -11.25 -1.46 7.80
CA THR A 220 -11.15 -0.99 6.42
C THR A 220 -10.29 0.27 6.37
N LYS A 221 -9.56 0.46 5.29
CA LYS A 221 -8.88 1.73 5.00
C LYS A 221 -9.02 2.12 3.53
N ALA A 222 -8.82 3.41 3.26
CA ALA A 222 -8.55 3.94 1.93
C ALA A 222 -7.14 4.53 1.90
N GLY A 223 -6.34 4.15 0.90
CA GLY A 223 -4.96 4.62 0.77
C GLY A 223 -4.52 4.82 -0.67
N ARG A 224 -3.51 5.63 -0.83
CA ARG A 224 -2.98 6.08 -2.11
C ARG A 224 -2.58 4.93 -3.04
N THR A 225 -2.02 3.85 -2.49
CA THR A 225 -1.43 2.75 -3.27
C THR A 225 -2.39 1.58 -3.44
N THR A 226 -2.84 0.99 -2.35
CA THR A 226 -3.71 -0.20 -2.40
C THR A 226 -5.19 0.13 -2.42
N ARG A 227 -5.54 1.43 -2.40
CA ARG A 227 -6.92 1.92 -2.44
C ARG A 227 -7.71 1.43 -1.22
N ILE A 228 -8.94 0.93 -1.44
CA ILE A 228 -9.78 0.39 -0.36
C ILE A 228 -9.41 -1.07 -0.13
N THR A 229 -9.01 -1.39 1.09
CA THR A 229 -8.70 -2.74 1.52
C THR A 229 -9.36 -3.05 2.85
N GLN A 230 -9.62 -4.33 3.09
CA GLN A 230 -10.19 -4.83 4.33
C GLN A 230 -9.23 -5.80 4.99
N GLY A 231 -9.26 -5.82 6.32
CA GLY A 231 -8.41 -6.67 7.12
C GLY A 231 -8.98 -6.92 8.51
N GLN A 232 -8.18 -7.52 9.35
CA GLN A 232 -8.52 -7.82 10.73
C GLN A 232 -7.35 -7.43 11.64
N VAL A 233 -7.63 -6.87 12.79
CA VAL A 233 -6.63 -6.63 13.85
C VAL A 233 -6.20 -7.98 14.41
N THR A 234 -4.93 -8.30 14.27
CA THR A 234 -4.36 -9.58 14.71
C THR A 234 -3.63 -9.48 16.04
N ASP A 235 -3.06 -8.31 16.34
CA ASP A 235 -2.27 -8.07 17.55
C ASP A 235 -2.52 -6.66 18.08
N VAL A 236 -2.52 -6.50 19.38
CA VAL A 236 -2.62 -5.20 20.09
C VAL A 236 -1.49 -5.08 21.12
N ASP A 237 -1.25 -3.87 21.63
CA ASP A 237 -0.19 -3.56 22.61
C ASP A 237 1.22 -3.96 22.13
N VAL A 238 1.44 -3.80 20.81
CA VAL A 238 2.65 -4.27 20.14
C VAL A 238 3.80 -3.28 20.35
N THR A 239 4.96 -3.82 20.72
CA THR A 239 6.24 -3.09 20.71
C THR A 239 7.09 -3.62 19.57
N LEU A 240 7.55 -2.73 18.67
CA LEU A 240 8.34 -3.14 17.51
C LEU A 240 9.35 -2.09 17.09
N LYS A 241 10.34 -2.55 16.29
CA LYS A 241 11.36 -1.70 15.68
C LYS A 241 10.96 -1.44 14.22
N VAL A 242 10.93 -0.16 13.82
CA VAL A 242 10.59 0.29 12.47
C VAL A 242 11.79 0.99 11.84
N GLY A 243 12.09 0.66 10.59
CA GLY A 243 13.18 1.29 9.82
C GLY A 243 12.76 2.63 9.25
N TYR A 244 13.60 3.63 9.41
CA TYR A 244 13.52 4.96 8.80
C TYR A 244 14.80 5.23 8.00
N THR A 245 14.86 6.34 7.29
CA THR A 245 16.00 6.66 6.39
C THR A 245 17.35 6.72 7.12
N ASP A 246 17.36 7.18 8.37
CA ASP A 246 18.54 7.39 9.20
C ASP A 246 18.75 6.33 10.29
N GLY A 247 18.00 5.21 10.23
CA GLY A 247 18.11 4.13 11.21
C GLY A 247 16.77 3.59 11.68
N PHE A 248 16.71 3.10 12.91
CA PHE A 248 15.50 2.48 13.45
C PHE A 248 14.88 3.34 14.55
N ARG A 249 13.57 3.23 14.70
CA ARG A 249 12.80 3.77 15.83
C ARG A 249 12.04 2.64 16.52
N VAL A 250 11.96 2.68 17.84
CA VAL A 250 11.14 1.76 18.63
C VAL A 250 9.78 2.40 18.86
N PHE A 251 8.72 1.66 18.56
CA PHE A 251 7.34 2.07 18.81
C PHE A 251 6.71 1.11 19.82
N THR A 252 5.95 1.64 20.77
CA THR A 252 5.16 0.90 21.75
C THR A 252 3.68 1.23 21.60
N ASP A 253 2.81 0.37 22.13
CA ASP A 253 1.36 0.54 22.10
C ASP A 253 0.78 0.65 20.67
N GLN A 254 1.30 -0.19 19.78
CA GLN A 254 0.82 -0.30 18.41
C GLN A 254 -0.14 -1.48 18.24
N PHE A 255 -0.79 -1.57 17.07
CA PHE A 255 -1.53 -2.76 16.70
C PHE A 255 -1.19 -3.20 15.27
N LEU A 256 -1.37 -4.50 15.01
CA LEU A 256 -1.10 -5.11 13.71
C LEU A 256 -2.40 -5.49 13.01
N ILE A 257 -2.36 -5.42 11.68
CA ILE A 257 -3.48 -5.77 10.81
C ILE A 257 -2.98 -6.71 9.72
N GLN A 258 -3.79 -7.74 9.43
CA GLN A 258 -3.61 -8.59 8.27
C GLN A 258 -4.84 -8.54 7.37
N GLY A 259 -4.63 -8.68 6.06
CA GLY A 259 -5.68 -8.74 5.05
C GLY A 259 -5.39 -9.81 4.00
N ARG A 260 -6.41 -10.41 3.44
CA ARG A 260 -6.23 -11.37 2.34
C ARG A 260 -5.63 -10.67 1.11
N GLY A 261 -4.47 -11.14 0.66
CA GLY A 261 -3.75 -10.53 -0.47
C GLY A 261 -2.98 -9.27 -0.14
N GLY A 262 -2.85 -8.93 1.16
CA GLY A 262 -2.19 -7.74 1.69
C GLY A 262 -3.19 -6.64 2.06
N PHE A 263 -2.96 -5.97 3.19
CA PHE A 263 -3.80 -4.86 3.65
C PHE A 263 -3.27 -3.51 3.19
N SER A 264 -1.95 -3.35 3.14
CA SER A 264 -1.30 -2.09 2.73
C SER A 264 -0.06 -2.31 1.88
N GLY A 265 0.43 -1.25 1.27
CA GLY A 265 1.67 -1.17 0.50
C GLY A 265 2.35 0.18 0.68
N ALA A 266 3.58 0.30 0.19
CA ALA A 266 4.34 1.54 0.24
C ALA A 266 3.53 2.71 -0.36
N GLY A 267 3.42 3.82 0.38
CA GLY A 267 2.59 4.98 0.03
C GLY A 267 1.19 4.99 0.66
N ASP A 268 0.75 3.90 1.32
CA ASP A 268 -0.47 3.92 2.12
C ASP A 268 -0.27 4.51 3.53
N SER A 269 0.97 4.82 3.90
CA SER A 269 1.31 5.54 5.13
C SER A 269 0.47 6.80 5.29
N GLY A 270 -0.13 7.00 6.45
CA GLY A 270 -1.07 8.07 6.74
C GLY A 270 -2.54 7.68 6.58
N SER A 271 -2.87 6.51 6.01
CA SER A 271 -4.26 6.05 5.90
C SER A 271 -4.92 5.91 7.28
N ALA A 272 -6.14 6.44 7.42
CA ALA A 272 -6.97 6.14 8.56
C ALA A 272 -7.50 4.70 8.50
N ILE A 273 -7.47 4.03 9.63
CA ILE A 273 -8.04 2.70 9.84
C ILE A 273 -9.41 2.87 10.49
N LEU A 274 -10.45 2.34 9.87
CA LEU A 274 -11.83 2.45 10.32
C LEU A 274 -12.40 1.08 10.66
N ASP A 275 -13.23 1.02 11.70
CA ASP A 275 -14.02 -0.17 12.02
C ASP A 275 -15.30 -0.28 11.15
N GLY A 276 -16.12 -1.29 11.41
CA GLY A 276 -17.36 -1.54 10.68
C GLY A 276 -18.45 -0.46 10.87
N GLU A 277 -18.31 0.40 11.87
CA GLU A 277 -19.21 1.53 12.14
C GLU A 277 -18.61 2.87 11.66
N HIS A 278 -17.54 2.81 10.86
CA HIS A 278 -16.78 3.97 10.37
C HIS A 278 -16.20 4.85 11.50
N ARG A 279 -15.90 4.28 12.67
CA ARG A 279 -15.13 4.97 13.71
C ARG A 279 -13.65 4.77 13.44
N VAL A 280 -12.84 5.81 13.62
CA VAL A 280 -11.39 5.69 13.44
C VAL A 280 -10.76 4.97 14.64
N VAL A 281 -9.97 3.93 14.34
CA VAL A 281 -9.24 3.13 15.35
C VAL A 281 -7.74 3.37 15.28
N GLY A 282 -7.21 3.81 14.13
CA GLY A 282 -5.77 4.04 14.01
C GLY A 282 -5.34 4.82 12.78
N LEU A 283 -4.02 5.09 12.75
CA LEU A 283 -3.30 5.73 11.66
C LEU A 283 -2.18 4.78 11.19
N LEU A 284 -2.27 4.31 9.95
CA LEU A 284 -1.29 3.42 9.35
C LEU A 284 0.04 4.16 9.15
N PHE A 285 1.17 3.58 9.57
CA PHE A 285 2.47 4.21 9.38
C PHE A 285 3.57 3.28 8.87
N GLY A 286 3.36 1.97 8.90
CA GLY A 286 4.37 1.02 8.48
C GLY A 286 3.81 -0.36 8.16
N GLY A 287 4.66 -1.26 7.73
CA GLY A 287 4.28 -2.63 7.45
C GLY A 287 5.36 -3.42 6.73
N SER A 288 5.04 -4.67 6.48
CA SER A 288 5.82 -5.63 5.70
C SER A 288 4.89 -6.32 4.69
N PRO A 289 5.37 -7.23 3.82
CA PRO A 289 4.49 -8.03 2.98
C PRO A 289 3.45 -8.86 3.75
N PHE A 290 3.60 -9.02 5.06
CA PHE A 290 2.79 -9.93 5.88
C PHE A 290 1.87 -9.19 6.85
N VAL A 291 2.27 -8.03 7.35
CA VAL A 291 1.53 -7.27 8.37
C VAL A 291 1.57 -5.77 8.09
N THR A 292 0.53 -5.09 8.52
CA THR A 292 0.46 -3.62 8.56
C THR A 292 0.51 -3.16 10.01
N VAL A 293 1.26 -2.09 10.27
CA VAL A 293 1.41 -1.49 11.60
C VAL A 293 0.66 -0.17 11.64
N ALA A 294 -0.10 0.05 12.70
CA ALA A 294 -0.84 1.29 12.90
C ALA A 294 -0.70 1.83 14.32
N ASN A 295 -0.61 3.16 14.42
CA ASN A 295 -0.74 3.88 15.70
C ASN A 295 -2.19 3.82 16.16
N ARG A 296 -2.44 3.68 17.47
CA ARG A 296 -3.78 3.89 18.04
C ARG A 296 -4.21 5.34 17.81
N PHE A 297 -5.43 5.54 17.33
CA PHE A 297 -5.89 6.89 17.01
C PHE A 297 -6.00 7.76 18.29
N ALA A 298 -6.34 7.18 19.43
CA ALA A 298 -6.37 7.90 20.70
C ALA A 298 -5.01 8.54 21.05
N ASN A 299 -3.90 7.84 20.79
CA ASN A 299 -2.55 8.38 20.99
C ASN A 299 -2.25 9.52 20.02
N VAL A 300 -2.64 9.36 18.73
CA VAL A 300 -2.51 10.43 17.72
C VAL A 300 -3.30 11.67 18.12
N ALA A 301 -4.57 11.47 18.50
CA ALA A 301 -5.46 12.55 18.93
C ALA A 301 -4.92 13.30 20.15
N SER A 302 -4.40 12.56 21.13
CA SER A 302 -3.80 13.15 22.35
C SER A 302 -2.53 13.92 22.04
N ALA A 303 -1.60 13.33 21.24
CA ALA A 303 -0.30 13.93 20.97
C ALA A 303 -0.40 15.23 20.16
N LEU A 304 -1.28 15.27 19.14
CA LEU A 304 -1.51 16.44 18.29
C LEU A 304 -2.68 17.32 18.76
N GLN A 305 -3.43 16.89 19.79
CA GLN A 305 -4.63 17.55 20.31
C GLN A 305 -5.67 17.84 19.21
N VAL A 306 -6.03 16.79 18.50
CA VAL A 306 -6.99 16.82 17.39
C VAL A 306 -8.16 15.86 17.62
N SER A 307 -9.28 16.10 16.93
CA SER A 307 -10.43 15.19 16.88
C SER A 307 -10.91 15.00 15.45
N PRO A 308 -11.54 13.86 15.09
CA PRO A 308 -12.15 13.68 13.78
C PRO A 308 -13.26 14.72 13.52
N VAL A 309 -13.50 15.06 12.22
CA VAL A 309 -14.55 16.00 11.79
C VAL A 309 -15.74 15.25 11.24
#